data_2ebe385f8b47f240da29a237c6dab647
#
_entry.id   2ebe385f8b47f240da29a237c6dab647
#
_cell.length_a   1.000
_cell.length_b   1.000
_cell.length_c   1.000
_cell.angle_alpha   90.00
_cell.angle_beta   90.00
_cell.angle_gamma   90.00
#
_symmetry.space_group_name_H-M   'P 1'
#
loop_
_entity.id
_entity.type
_entity.pdbx_description
1 polymer ?
#
loop_
_entity_poly.entity_id
_entity_poly.type
_entity_poly.pdbx_seq_one_letter_code
_entity_poly.pdbx_strand_id
1 'polypeptide(L)'
;MGPLATAYFIEMVVKMTDAQFDYEHIPMVIYNKPDTPDRTKYILDKNMDNPLCAMMSLAKALEGQGVHYIAIPCVTAYYFYNELSEGIKIPIINMVDETAAYLKNRKIQRVGIMATNGTITGGFFRQGIEDLGIKVVEPSGKCQDKLMGIIYDGIKANKPFAMDDFCMVEKELRDKGAEVIVLGCTELSLIRRDFAIGTGFLDAMEVLAQKSVMLCSGKLKEEFNDIIT
;
A
#
# COMPACT_ATOMS: atom_id res chain seq x y z
N MET A 1 3.95 -11.40 -4.83
CA MET A 1 3.20 -10.39 -4.02
C MET A 1 1.83 -10.99 -3.70
N GLY A 2 1.08 -10.41 -2.75
CA GLY A 2 -0.19 -10.99 -2.31
C GLY A 2 -1.22 -11.09 -3.45
N PRO A 3 -1.67 -12.29 -3.87
CA PRO A 3 -2.60 -12.41 -4.97
C PRO A 3 -3.98 -11.82 -4.63
N LEU A 4 -4.42 -11.96 -3.39
CA LEU A 4 -5.70 -11.42 -2.94
C LEU A 4 -5.68 -9.89 -2.87
N ALA A 5 -4.57 -9.29 -2.44
CA ALA A 5 -4.37 -7.84 -2.47
C ALA A 5 -4.36 -7.30 -3.91
N THR A 6 -3.75 -8.04 -4.86
CA THR A 6 -3.79 -7.66 -6.28
C THR A 6 -5.22 -7.69 -6.83
N ALA A 7 -5.99 -8.72 -6.52
CA ALA A 7 -7.39 -8.81 -6.95
C ALA A 7 -8.24 -7.68 -6.36
N TYR A 8 -8.05 -7.36 -5.07
CA TYR A 8 -8.77 -6.28 -4.42
C TYR A 8 -8.37 -4.90 -4.95
N PHE A 9 -7.11 -4.70 -5.32
CA PHE A 9 -6.69 -3.45 -6.00
C PHE A 9 -7.43 -3.22 -7.32
N ILE A 10 -7.60 -4.27 -8.13
CA ILE A 10 -8.38 -4.20 -9.38
C ILE A 10 -9.84 -3.83 -9.08
N GLU A 11 -10.43 -4.49 -8.09
CA GLU A 11 -11.80 -4.19 -7.65
C GLU A 11 -11.95 -2.73 -7.23
N MET A 12 -10.98 -2.19 -6.46
CA MET A 12 -10.96 -0.78 -6.06
C MET A 12 -10.92 0.17 -7.27
N VAL A 13 -10.02 -0.06 -8.22
CA VAL A 13 -9.92 0.78 -9.42
C VAL A 13 -11.24 0.78 -10.19
N VAL A 14 -11.88 -0.38 -10.35
CA VAL A 14 -13.19 -0.49 -11.01
C VAL A 14 -14.26 0.26 -10.21
N LYS A 15 -14.35 0.06 -8.90
CA LYS A 15 -15.34 0.72 -8.05
C LYS A 15 -15.18 2.25 -8.00
N MET A 16 -13.94 2.74 -8.00
CA MET A 16 -13.64 4.17 -7.94
C MET A 16 -13.86 4.90 -9.26
N THR A 17 -13.83 4.18 -10.39
CA THR A 17 -14.06 4.80 -11.71
C THR A 17 -15.55 5.14 -11.89
N ASP A 18 -15.83 6.40 -12.20
CA ASP A 18 -17.18 6.88 -12.57
C ASP A 18 -17.45 6.52 -14.03
N ALA A 19 -17.86 5.28 -14.25
CA ALA A 19 -18.21 4.70 -15.54
C ALA A 19 -19.68 4.28 -15.56
N GLN A 20 -20.35 4.54 -16.66
CA GLN A 20 -21.75 4.13 -16.88
C GLN A 20 -21.82 2.79 -17.62
N PHE A 21 -20.74 2.46 -18.37
CA PHE A 21 -20.66 1.26 -19.19
C PHE A 21 -19.27 0.62 -19.06
N ASP A 22 -19.16 -0.68 -19.30
CA ASP A 22 -17.92 -1.46 -19.16
C ASP A 22 -16.76 -0.87 -19.97
N TYR A 23 -17.01 -0.35 -21.17
CA TYR A 23 -15.99 0.21 -22.06
C TYR A 23 -15.43 1.58 -21.59
N GLU A 24 -16.01 2.17 -20.58
CA GLU A 24 -15.54 3.44 -19.97
C GLU A 24 -14.52 3.20 -18.83
N HIS A 25 -14.37 1.93 -18.40
CA HIS A 25 -13.39 1.58 -17.41
C HIS A 25 -11.96 1.62 -17.96
N ILE A 26 -11.00 1.77 -17.05
CA ILE A 26 -9.56 1.82 -17.38
C ILE A 26 -9.10 0.45 -17.84
N PRO A 27 -8.51 0.32 -19.06
CA PRO A 27 -7.89 -0.93 -19.47
C PRO A 27 -6.64 -1.22 -18.65
N MET A 28 -6.48 -2.46 -18.17
CA MET A 28 -5.37 -2.86 -17.32
C MET A 28 -4.69 -4.13 -17.84
N VAL A 29 -3.35 -4.12 -17.81
CA VAL A 29 -2.53 -5.34 -17.94
C VAL A 29 -2.06 -5.76 -16.55
N ILE A 30 -2.33 -6.99 -16.15
CA ILE A 30 -2.10 -7.46 -14.79
C ILE A 30 -1.14 -8.65 -14.77
N TYR A 31 -0.02 -8.47 -14.08
CA TYR A 31 0.88 -9.57 -13.73
C TYR A 31 0.73 -9.94 -12.25
N ASN A 32 -0.06 -10.98 -11.97
CA ASN A 32 -0.14 -11.56 -10.65
C ASN A 32 0.95 -12.61 -10.47
N LYS A 33 2.05 -12.23 -9.78
CA LYS A 33 3.27 -13.03 -9.61
C LYS A 33 3.53 -13.28 -8.12
N PRO A 34 2.85 -14.27 -7.50
CA PRO A 34 2.97 -14.50 -6.06
C PRO A 34 4.32 -15.06 -5.62
N ASP A 35 5.06 -15.75 -6.49
CA ASP A 35 6.39 -16.30 -6.28
C ASP A 35 7.53 -15.26 -6.33
N THR A 36 7.23 -13.96 -6.47
CA THR A 36 8.22 -12.89 -6.27
C THR A 36 8.82 -12.99 -4.87
N PRO A 37 10.16 -13.05 -4.70
CA PRO A 37 10.81 -13.18 -3.39
C PRO A 37 10.28 -12.17 -2.37
N ASP A 38 10.23 -12.56 -1.08
CA ASP A 38 9.66 -11.73 -0.03
C ASP A 38 10.52 -10.49 0.23
N ARG A 39 9.92 -9.31 0.03
CA ARG A 39 10.58 -7.99 0.19
C ARG A 39 11.02 -7.75 1.62
N THR A 40 10.17 -8.09 2.60
CA THR A 40 10.49 -7.93 4.02
C THR A 40 11.68 -8.79 4.42
N LYS A 41 11.70 -10.07 4.03
CA LYS A 41 12.83 -10.96 4.33
C LYS A 41 14.14 -10.40 3.79
N TYR A 42 14.16 -9.97 2.53
CA TYR A 42 15.37 -9.39 1.92
C TYR A 42 15.79 -8.06 2.56
N ILE A 43 14.85 -7.20 2.95
CA ILE A 43 15.18 -5.92 3.59
C ILE A 43 15.85 -6.17 4.96
N LEU A 44 15.33 -7.15 5.70
CA LEU A 44 15.85 -7.51 7.03
C LEU A 44 17.14 -8.33 6.97
N ASP A 45 17.30 -9.16 5.95
CA ASP A 45 18.50 -9.99 5.75
C ASP A 45 18.90 -10.00 4.26
N LYS A 46 20.00 -9.37 3.91
CA LYS A 46 20.50 -9.24 2.54
C LYS A 46 21.03 -10.57 1.95
N ASN A 47 21.14 -11.63 2.74
CA ASN A 47 21.47 -12.97 2.24
C ASN A 47 20.24 -13.71 1.67
N MET A 48 19.02 -13.18 1.88
CA MET A 48 17.80 -13.73 1.29
C MET A 48 17.70 -13.36 -0.19
N ASP A 49 16.84 -14.09 -0.92
CA ASP A 49 16.59 -13.86 -2.34
C ASP A 49 16.17 -12.41 -2.62
N ASN A 50 16.91 -11.75 -3.50
CA ASN A 50 16.64 -10.36 -3.87
C ASN A 50 15.44 -10.29 -4.82
N PRO A 51 14.34 -9.61 -4.44
CA PRO A 51 13.15 -9.49 -5.30
C PRO A 51 13.33 -8.55 -6.50
N LEU A 52 14.37 -7.69 -6.51
CA LEU A 52 14.55 -6.63 -7.51
C LEU A 52 14.58 -7.19 -8.94
N CYS A 53 15.32 -8.27 -9.20
CA CYS A 53 15.42 -8.86 -10.54
C CYS A 53 14.05 -9.31 -11.06
N ALA A 54 13.26 -9.98 -10.22
CA ALA A 54 11.93 -10.44 -10.59
C ALA A 54 10.98 -9.26 -10.82
N MET A 55 11.02 -8.24 -9.97
CA MET A 55 10.22 -7.02 -10.10
C MET A 55 10.60 -6.22 -11.36
N MET A 56 11.89 -6.08 -11.65
CA MET A 56 12.40 -5.40 -12.84
C MET A 56 11.95 -6.11 -14.12
N SER A 57 12.03 -7.44 -14.14
CA SER A 57 11.55 -8.24 -15.28
C SER A 57 10.07 -8.00 -15.56
N LEU A 58 9.25 -7.93 -14.52
CA LEU A 58 7.81 -7.62 -14.65
C LEU A 58 7.56 -6.18 -15.11
N ALA A 59 8.32 -5.22 -14.58
CA ALA A 59 8.20 -3.82 -14.97
C ALA A 59 8.53 -3.63 -16.47
N LYS A 60 9.61 -4.27 -16.95
CA LYS A 60 9.98 -4.27 -18.38
C LYS A 60 8.95 -4.99 -19.25
N ALA A 61 8.37 -6.09 -18.78
CA ALA A 61 7.31 -6.78 -19.50
C ALA A 61 6.06 -5.92 -19.66
N LEU A 62 5.66 -5.18 -18.60
CA LEU A 62 4.56 -4.21 -18.66
C LEU A 62 4.88 -3.05 -19.61
N GLU A 63 6.07 -2.47 -19.53
CA GLU A 63 6.53 -1.45 -20.48
C GLU A 63 6.44 -1.94 -21.93
N GLY A 64 6.87 -3.19 -22.20
CA GLY A 64 6.77 -3.82 -23.51
C GLY A 64 5.34 -4.05 -24.01
N GLN A 65 4.33 -4.05 -23.12
CA GLN A 65 2.91 -4.09 -23.47
C GLN A 65 2.34 -2.71 -23.85
N GLY A 66 3.13 -1.65 -23.74
CA GLY A 66 2.69 -0.29 -24.08
C GLY A 66 1.79 0.38 -23.04
N VAL A 67 1.84 -0.05 -21.78
CA VAL A 67 1.10 0.62 -20.69
C VAL A 67 1.72 2.00 -20.39
N HIS A 68 0.93 2.94 -19.90
CA HIS A 68 1.38 4.31 -19.62
C HIS A 68 1.91 4.49 -18.20
N TYR A 69 1.43 3.72 -17.26
CA TYR A 69 1.77 3.77 -15.83
C TYR A 69 1.87 2.37 -15.26
N ILE A 70 2.70 2.20 -14.23
CA ILE A 70 2.76 0.98 -13.42
C ILE A 70 2.28 1.30 -12.01
N ALA A 71 1.33 0.53 -11.51
CA ALA A 71 0.93 0.50 -10.11
C ALA A 71 1.42 -0.79 -9.45
N ILE A 72 2.01 -0.69 -8.26
CA ILE A 72 2.52 -1.84 -7.50
C ILE A 72 1.73 -1.93 -6.17
N PRO A 73 0.70 -2.77 -6.07
CA PRO A 73 -0.10 -2.90 -4.82
C PRO A 73 0.67 -3.71 -3.76
N CYS A 74 1.78 -3.16 -3.30
CA CYS A 74 2.64 -3.71 -2.27
C CYS A 74 3.54 -2.61 -1.71
N VAL A 75 3.23 -2.08 -0.52
CA VAL A 75 4.00 -0.98 0.09
C VAL A 75 5.48 -1.30 0.22
N THR A 76 5.84 -2.50 0.73
CA THR A 76 7.24 -2.89 0.93
C THR A 76 8.04 -2.96 -0.38
N ALA A 77 7.39 -3.05 -1.55
CA ALA A 77 8.06 -3.02 -2.85
C ALA A 77 8.67 -1.64 -3.17
N TYR A 78 8.16 -0.57 -2.58
CA TYR A 78 8.67 0.79 -2.80
C TYR A 78 10.04 1.04 -2.17
N TYR A 79 10.56 0.12 -1.35
CA TYR A 79 11.98 0.09 -0.98
C TYR A 79 12.90 0.05 -2.20
N PHE A 80 12.44 -0.51 -3.32
CA PHE A 80 13.18 -0.66 -4.58
C PHE A 80 12.73 0.37 -5.63
N TYR A 81 12.02 1.42 -5.22
CA TYR A 81 11.40 2.36 -6.15
C TYR A 81 12.41 3.03 -7.08
N ASN A 82 13.54 3.48 -6.55
CA ASN A 82 14.55 4.18 -7.32
C ASN A 82 15.14 3.27 -8.41
N GLU A 83 15.58 2.07 -8.02
CA GLU A 83 16.17 1.10 -8.96
C GLU A 83 15.16 0.68 -10.04
N LEU A 84 13.89 0.50 -9.67
CA LEU A 84 12.84 0.16 -10.63
C LEU A 84 12.57 1.30 -11.59
N SER A 85 12.48 2.53 -11.09
CA SER A 85 12.19 3.71 -11.89
C SER A 85 13.33 4.06 -12.85
N GLU A 86 14.59 3.83 -12.44
CA GLU A 86 15.76 4.01 -13.30
C GLU A 86 15.84 2.95 -14.40
N GLY A 87 15.26 1.77 -14.16
CA GLY A 87 15.35 0.61 -15.07
C GLY A 87 14.31 0.57 -16.18
N ILE A 88 13.32 1.47 -16.20
CA ILE A 88 12.23 1.57 -17.17
C ILE A 88 11.99 3.04 -17.55
N LYS A 89 11.25 3.27 -18.66
CA LYS A 89 10.96 4.62 -19.17
C LYS A 89 9.60 5.15 -18.77
N ILE A 90 8.67 4.27 -18.41
CA ILE A 90 7.32 4.63 -18.01
C ILE A 90 7.25 4.88 -16.50
N PRO A 91 6.43 5.82 -16.01
CA PRO A 91 6.37 6.13 -14.60
C PRO A 91 5.72 5.01 -13.78
N ILE A 92 6.30 4.75 -12.60
CA ILE A 92 5.68 3.97 -11.53
C ILE A 92 4.94 4.96 -10.62
N ILE A 93 3.66 4.74 -10.36
CA ILE A 93 2.89 5.55 -9.42
C ILE A 93 3.48 5.31 -8.02
N ASN A 94 4.09 6.33 -7.41
CA ASN A 94 4.71 6.19 -6.09
C ASN A 94 3.65 6.26 -4.98
N MET A 95 3.21 5.10 -4.50
CA MET A 95 2.22 5.00 -3.42
C MET A 95 2.64 5.76 -2.15
N VAL A 96 3.95 5.82 -1.85
CA VAL A 96 4.48 6.51 -0.67
C VAL A 96 4.27 8.01 -0.80
N ASP A 97 4.72 8.59 -1.92
CA ASP A 97 4.61 10.04 -2.20
C ASP A 97 3.14 10.46 -2.31
N GLU A 98 2.31 9.65 -2.96
CA GLU A 98 0.87 9.95 -3.09
C GLU A 98 0.16 9.90 -1.74
N THR A 99 0.51 8.94 -0.88
CA THR A 99 -0.04 8.87 0.50
C THR A 99 0.41 10.08 1.32
N ALA A 100 1.69 10.44 1.25
CA ALA A 100 2.23 11.61 1.95
C ALA A 100 1.56 12.92 1.48
N ALA A 101 1.42 13.08 0.14
CA ALA A 101 0.75 14.24 -0.46
C ALA A 101 -0.74 14.31 -0.04
N TYR A 102 -1.43 13.16 0.01
CA TYR A 102 -2.82 13.08 0.45
C TYR A 102 -2.97 13.57 1.91
N LEU A 103 -2.14 13.05 2.83
CA LEU A 103 -2.11 13.46 4.23
C LEU A 103 -1.82 14.98 4.38
N LYS A 104 -0.87 15.49 3.60
CA LYS A 104 -0.52 16.91 3.61
C LYS A 104 -1.68 17.79 3.17
N ASN A 105 -2.38 17.40 2.10
CA ASN A 105 -3.54 18.14 1.58
C ASN A 105 -4.70 18.16 2.59
N ARG A 106 -4.83 17.14 3.43
CA ARG A 106 -5.79 17.05 4.55
C ARG A 106 -5.29 17.74 5.83
N LYS A 107 -4.10 18.37 5.78
CA LYS A 107 -3.48 19.10 6.91
C LYS A 107 -3.23 18.24 8.14
N ILE A 108 -3.05 16.92 7.99
CA ILE A 108 -2.71 16.01 9.07
C ILE A 108 -1.32 16.35 9.59
N GLN A 109 -1.16 16.43 10.91
CA GLN A 109 0.11 16.80 11.55
C GLN A 109 0.85 15.59 12.13
N ARG A 110 0.11 14.53 12.51
CA ARG A 110 0.69 13.32 13.06
C ARG A 110 -0.07 12.09 12.58
N VAL A 111 0.68 11.12 12.06
CA VAL A 111 0.13 9.89 11.48
C VAL A 111 0.73 8.67 12.15
N GLY A 112 -0.11 7.64 12.40
CA GLY A 112 0.34 6.31 12.77
C GLY A 112 0.54 5.46 11.51
N ILE A 113 1.56 4.59 11.49
CA ILE A 113 1.77 3.65 10.38
C ILE A 113 1.63 2.22 10.88
N MET A 114 0.70 1.46 10.31
CA MET A 114 0.62 0.01 10.43
C MET A 114 1.26 -0.64 9.19
N ALA A 115 2.45 -1.22 9.32
CA ALA A 115 3.19 -1.78 8.19
C ALA A 115 4.04 -2.99 8.59
N THR A 116 4.61 -3.69 7.60
CA THR A 116 5.53 -4.80 7.86
C THR A 116 6.86 -4.31 8.46
N ASN A 117 7.58 -5.20 9.16
CA ASN A 117 8.94 -4.91 9.64
C ASN A 117 9.85 -4.42 8.52
N GLY A 118 9.70 -4.95 7.30
CA GLY A 118 10.49 -4.49 6.15
C GLY A 118 10.21 -3.02 5.78
N THR A 119 8.96 -2.58 5.87
CA THR A 119 8.59 -1.18 5.62
C THR A 119 9.11 -0.27 6.73
N ILE A 120 8.94 -0.68 8.00
CA ILE A 120 9.42 0.07 9.17
C ILE A 120 10.96 0.19 9.15
N THR A 121 11.66 -0.94 9.04
CA THR A 121 13.15 -0.97 9.04
C THR A 121 13.72 -0.27 7.79
N GLY A 122 13.06 -0.39 6.64
CA GLY A 122 13.48 0.29 5.41
C GLY A 122 13.39 1.81 5.48
N GLY A 123 12.55 2.35 6.36
CA GLY A 123 12.45 3.78 6.66
C GLY A 123 11.85 4.66 5.57
N PHE A 124 11.74 4.16 4.34
CA PHE A 124 11.34 4.95 3.17
C PHE A 124 9.91 5.55 3.29
N PHE A 125 8.99 4.82 3.92
CA PHE A 125 7.62 5.30 4.09
C PHE A 125 7.54 6.41 5.16
N ARG A 126 8.23 6.21 6.27
CA ARG A 126 8.41 7.26 7.29
C ARG A 126 9.03 8.50 6.68
N GLN A 127 10.16 8.35 5.98
CA GLN A 127 10.90 9.47 5.39
C GLN A 127 10.03 10.26 4.43
N GLY A 128 9.31 9.59 3.49
CA GLY A 128 8.44 10.28 2.53
C GLY A 128 7.33 11.10 3.18
N ILE A 129 6.83 10.68 4.33
CA ILE A 129 5.82 11.43 5.10
C ILE A 129 6.47 12.57 5.91
N GLU A 130 7.60 12.31 6.57
CA GLU A 130 8.31 13.30 7.40
C GLU A 130 8.92 14.43 6.57
N ASP A 131 9.33 14.19 5.34
CA ASP A 131 9.81 15.20 4.39
C ASP A 131 8.74 16.27 4.08
N LEU A 132 7.47 15.95 4.24
CA LEU A 132 6.37 16.90 4.13
C LEU A 132 5.99 17.59 5.46
N GLY A 133 6.78 17.36 6.52
CA GLY A 133 6.60 17.97 7.85
C GLY A 133 5.52 17.30 8.71
N ILE A 134 5.11 16.07 8.38
CA ILE A 134 4.11 15.31 9.14
C ILE A 134 4.86 14.36 10.09
N LYS A 135 4.52 14.37 11.39
CA LYS A 135 5.14 13.47 12.37
C LYS A 135 4.63 12.04 12.20
N VAL A 136 5.53 11.08 12.23
CA VAL A 136 5.19 9.66 12.14
C VAL A 136 5.35 8.97 13.48
N VAL A 137 4.37 8.17 13.87
CA VAL A 137 4.45 7.24 15.00
C VAL A 137 4.25 5.81 14.51
N GLU A 138 4.98 4.90 15.11
CA GLU A 138 5.00 3.47 14.78
C GLU A 138 4.65 2.63 16.00
N PRO A 139 4.14 1.40 15.82
CA PRO A 139 3.91 0.48 16.92
C PRO A 139 5.19 0.17 17.68
N SER A 140 5.08 -0.06 18.99
CA SER A 140 6.19 -0.60 19.80
C SER A 140 6.45 -2.07 19.42
N GLY A 141 7.60 -2.61 19.81
CA GLY A 141 8.00 -3.97 19.46
C GLY A 141 6.89 -5.00 19.66
N LYS A 142 6.23 -5.03 20.83
CA LYS A 142 5.15 -5.96 21.14
C LYS A 142 3.92 -5.78 20.21
N CYS A 143 3.52 -4.57 19.94
CA CYS A 143 2.42 -4.28 19.01
C CYS A 143 2.83 -4.55 17.56
N GLN A 144 4.08 -4.27 17.21
CA GLN A 144 4.62 -4.61 15.90
C GLN A 144 4.66 -6.13 15.66
N ASP A 145 5.05 -6.93 16.66
CA ASP A 145 5.02 -8.40 16.57
C ASP A 145 3.60 -8.93 16.33
N LYS A 146 2.60 -8.36 17.04
CA LYS A 146 1.20 -8.70 16.83
C LYS A 146 0.73 -8.33 15.41
N LEU A 147 1.09 -7.17 14.92
CA LEU A 147 0.79 -6.72 13.57
C LEU A 147 1.42 -7.64 12.52
N MET A 148 2.66 -8.08 12.73
CA MET A 148 3.31 -9.06 11.86
C MET A 148 2.60 -10.42 11.88
N GLY A 149 2.13 -10.89 13.04
CA GLY A 149 1.30 -12.08 13.16
C GLY A 149 0.01 -11.98 12.36
N ILE A 150 -0.72 -10.85 12.44
CA ILE A 150 -1.91 -10.59 11.62
C ILE A 150 -1.58 -10.69 10.13
N ILE A 151 -0.50 -10.02 9.69
CA ILE A 151 -0.14 -9.92 8.27
C ILE A 151 0.37 -11.29 7.74
N TYR A 152 1.31 -11.95 8.42
CA TYR A 152 2.00 -13.13 7.91
C TYR A 152 1.32 -14.45 8.30
N ASP A 153 0.99 -14.61 9.58
CA ASP A 153 0.43 -15.87 10.09
C ASP A 153 -1.09 -15.93 9.89
N GLY A 154 -1.74 -14.79 9.79
CA GLY A 154 -3.16 -14.63 9.48
C GLY A 154 -3.41 -14.51 7.98
N ILE A 155 -3.39 -13.29 7.48
CA ILE A 155 -3.91 -12.94 6.14
C ILE A 155 -3.12 -13.62 5.02
N LYS A 156 -1.78 -13.50 5.02
CA LYS A 156 -0.94 -14.13 3.99
C LYS A 156 -0.99 -15.66 4.03
N ALA A 157 -1.18 -16.23 5.21
CA ALA A 157 -1.33 -17.67 5.39
C ALA A 157 -2.76 -18.17 5.14
N ASN A 158 -3.71 -17.27 4.85
CA ASN A 158 -5.14 -17.55 4.71
C ASN A 158 -5.70 -18.29 5.96
N LYS A 159 -5.36 -17.76 7.14
CA LYS A 159 -5.78 -18.28 8.45
C LYS A 159 -6.51 -17.21 9.25
N PRO A 160 -7.35 -17.61 10.23
CA PRO A 160 -7.94 -16.68 11.17
C PRO A 160 -6.85 -15.92 11.96
N PHE A 161 -7.14 -14.68 12.32
CA PHE A 161 -6.33 -13.84 13.21
C PHE A 161 -7.23 -13.16 14.25
N ALA A 162 -6.63 -12.66 15.33
CA ALA A 162 -7.38 -12.01 16.39
C ALA A 162 -7.53 -10.50 16.07
N MET A 163 -8.77 -10.02 15.88
CA MET A 163 -9.06 -8.60 15.71
C MET A 163 -8.66 -7.76 16.94
N ASP A 164 -8.65 -8.35 18.14
CA ASP A 164 -8.18 -7.68 19.37
C ASP A 164 -6.72 -7.23 19.24
N ASP A 165 -5.89 -7.98 18.51
CA ASP A 165 -4.49 -7.58 18.26
C ASP A 165 -4.43 -6.35 17.33
N PHE A 166 -5.31 -6.26 16.34
CA PHE A 166 -5.44 -5.05 15.50
C PHE A 166 -5.88 -3.84 16.33
N CYS A 167 -6.92 -4.00 17.15
CA CYS A 167 -7.41 -2.95 18.04
C CYS A 167 -6.35 -2.50 19.06
N MET A 168 -5.51 -3.42 19.56
CA MET A 168 -4.41 -3.08 20.46
C MET A 168 -3.36 -2.19 19.77
N VAL A 169 -2.99 -2.52 18.53
CA VAL A 169 -2.06 -1.71 17.73
C VAL A 169 -2.67 -0.34 17.43
N GLU A 170 -3.93 -0.29 17.02
CA GLU A 170 -4.65 0.96 16.80
C GLU A 170 -4.62 1.84 18.05
N LYS A 171 -5.02 1.28 19.19
CA LYS A 171 -5.07 2.01 20.47
C LYS A 171 -3.71 2.60 20.81
N GLU A 172 -2.62 1.83 20.67
CA GLU A 172 -1.27 2.33 20.95
C GLU A 172 -0.91 3.53 20.05
N LEU A 173 -1.23 3.46 18.75
CA LEU A 173 -0.94 4.55 17.82
C LEU A 173 -1.77 5.81 18.16
N ARG A 174 -3.06 5.63 18.53
CA ARG A 174 -3.89 6.73 19.00
C ARG A 174 -3.35 7.35 20.29
N ASP A 175 -2.94 6.54 21.26
CA ASP A 175 -2.33 6.98 22.51
C ASP A 175 -1.01 7.76 22.27
N LYS A 176 -0.27 7.44 21.19
CA LYS A 176 0.90 8.20 20.70
C LYS A 176 0.50 9.49 19.95
N GLY A 177 -0.78 9.78 19.82
CA GLY A 177 -1.33 11.00 19.25
C GLY A 177 -1.52 10.95 17.73
N ALA A 178 -1.63 9.76 17.11
CA ALA A 178 -1.97 9.66 15.70
C ALA A 178 -3.38 10.20 15.43
N GLU A 179 -3.50 11.20 14.55
CA GLU A 179 -4.77 11.75 14.08
C GLU A 179 -5.42 10.80 13.05
N VAL A 180 -4.57 10.23 12.20
CA VAL A 180 -4.94 9.26 11.17
C VAL A 180 -3.95 8.08 11.27
N ILE A 181 -4.44 6.86 11.02
CA ILE A 181 -3.60 5.66 10.92
C ILE A 181 -3.56 5.21 9.46
N VAL A 182 -2.36 5.14 8.90
CA VAL A 182 -2.15 4.62 7.54
C VAL A 182 -2.04 3.09 7.60
N LEU A 183 -2.88 2.42 6.81
CA LEU A 183 -2.73 1.00 6.51
C LEU A 183 -1.62 0.84 5.46
N GLY A 184 -0.38 0.74 5.95
CA GLY A 184 0.86 0.68 5.17
C GLY A 184 1.25 -0.74 4.76
N CYS A 185 0.29 -1.64 4.67
CA CYS A 185 0.44 -2.99 4.13
C CYS A 185 -0.86 -3.39 3.45
N THR A 186 -0.79 -3.85 2.22
CA THR A 186 -1.97 -4.17 1.41
C THR A 186 -2.78 -5.37 1.93
N GLU A 187 -2.22 -6.19 2.79
CA GLU A 187 -2.97 -7.18 3.54
C GLU A 187 -3.94 -6.54 4.55
N LEU A 188 -3.59 -5.39 5.14
CA LEU A 188 -4.48 -4.65 6.05
C LEU A 188 -5.66 -4.02 5.32
N SER A 189 -5.52 -3.72 4.03
CA SER A 189 -6.63 -3.30 3.18
C SER A 189 -7.75 -4.35 3.12
N LEU A 190 -7.39 -5.64 3.22
CA LEU A 190 -8.38 -6.72 3.29
C LEU A 190 -9.12 -6.74 4.63
N ILE A 191 -8.47 -6.33 5.74
CA ILE A 191 -9.17 -6.15 7.02
C ILE A 191 -10.22 -5.05 6.87
N ARG A 192 -9.84 -3.91 6.30
CA ARG A 192 -10.77 -2.80 6.06
C ARG A 192 -11.95 -3.20 5.15
N ARG A 193 -11.70 -4.04 4.14
CA ARG A 193 -12.75 -4.59 3.27
C ARG A 193 -13.74 -5.48 4.03
N ASP A 194 -13.23 -6.35 4.92
CA ASP A 194 -14.00 -7.45 5.50
C ASP A 194 -14.54 -7.14 6.92
N PHE A 195 -13.99 -6.13 7.58
CA PHE A 195 -14.33 -5.74 8.96
C PHE A 195 -14.58 -4.24 9.09
N ALA A 196 -15.48 -3.88 9.99
CA ALA A 196 -15.70 -2.48 10.38
C ALA A 196 -14.60 -2.06 11.38
N ILE A 197 -13.55 -1.39 10.90
CA ILE A 197 -12.40 -0.97 11.72
C ILE A 197 -12.55 0.43 12.34
N GLY A 198 -13.71 1.08 12.17
CA GLY A 198 -13.93 2.44 12.68
C GLY A 198 -13.42 3.53 11.74
N THR A 199 -13.18 4.72 12.31
CA THR A 199 -12.84 5.94 11.57
C THR A 199 -11.39 6.38 11.81
N GLY A 200 -10.89 7.30 10.97
CA GLY A 200 -9.54 7.84 11.07
C GLY A 200 -8.47 6.93 10.50
N PHE A 201 -8.82 6.11 9.51
CA PHE A 201 -7.88 5.30 8.75
C PHE A 201 -7.72 5.82 7.32
N LEU A 202 -6.50 5.74 6.80
CA LEU A 202 -6.17 5.96 5.40
C LEU A 202 -5.51 4.68 4.86
N ASP A 203 -6.09 4.11 3.82
CA ASP A 203 -5.51 2.95 3.16
C ASP A 203 -4.59 3.39 2.01
N ALA A 204 -3.29 3.08 2.12
CA ALA A 204 -2.32 3.41 1.08
C ALA A 204 -2.66 2.75 -0.28
N MET A 205 -3.33 1.59 -0.27
CA MET A 205 -3.76 0.93 -1.50
C MET A 205 -4.96 1.67 -2.13
N GLU A 206 -5.87 2.25 -1.33
CA GLU A 206 -6.93 3.13 -1.85
C GLU A 206 -6.36 4.40 -2.47
N VAL A 207 -5.33 5.01 -1.86
CA VAL A 207 -4.62 6.16 -2.44
C VAL A 207 -4.02 5.78 -3.80
N LEU A 208 -3.37 4.60 -3.90
CA LEU A 208 -2.83 4.10 -5.16
C LEU A 208 -3.93 3.89 -6.21
N ALA A 209 -5.07 3.32 -5.83
CA ALA A 209 -6.19 3.09 -6.73
C ALA A 209 -6.81 4.41 -7.21
N GLN A 210 -7.07 5.35 -6.29
CA GLN A 210 -7.55 6.70 -6.60
C GLN A 210 -6.62 7.40 -7.61
N LYS A 211 -5.31 7.39 -7.34
CA LYS A 211 -4.33 7.99 -8.24
C LYS A 211 -4.24 7.30 -9.59
N SER A 212 -4.38 5.98 -9.62
CA SER A 212 -4.42 5.22 -10.87
C SER A 212 -5.60 5.65 -11.76
N VAL A 213 -6.79 5.82 -11.17
CA VAL A 213 -7.97 6.34 -11.90
C VAL A 213 -7.68 7.72 -12.48
N MET A 214 -7.17 8.64 -11.67
CA MET A 214 -6.92 10.02 -12.08
C MET A 214 -5.86 10.15 -13.18
N LEU A 215 -4.77 9.37 -13.11
CA LEU A 215 -3.67 9.42 -14.09
C LEU A 215 -4.03 8.73 -15.42
N CYS A 216 -4.88 7.71 -15.38
CA CYS A 216 -5.28 6.98 -16.58
C CYS A 216 -6.53 7.59 -17.27
N SER A 217 -6.78 8.88 -17.05
CA SER A 217 -7.91 9.62 -17.63
C SER A 217 -9.29 9.09 -17.24
N GLY A 218 -9.35 8.28 -16.17
CA GLY A 218 -10.61 7.89 -15.55
C GLY A 218 -11.20 9.04 -14.75
N LYS A 219 -12.53 9.14 -14.73
CA LYS A 219 -13.23 10.04 -13.84
C LYS A 219 -13.43 9.34 -12.49
N LEU A 220 -13.05 10.00 -11.40
CA LEU A 220 -13.24 9.47 -10.07
C LEU A 220 -14.67 9.75 -9.58
N LYS A 221 -15.34 8.75 -8.99
CA LYS A 221 -16.61 8.98 -8.30
C LYS A 221 -16.44 9.91 -7.12
N GLU A 222 -17.42 10.79 -6.87
CA GLU A 222 -17.34 11.82 -5.83
C GLU A 222 -17.11 11.27 -4.42
N GLU A 223 -17.69 10.12 -4.11
CA GLU A 223 -17.54 9.45 -2.81
C GLU A 223 -16.10 9.06 -2.48
N PHE A 224 -15.23 8.92 -3.47
CA PHE A 224 -13.82 8.60 -3.30
C PHE A 224 -12.88 9.82 -3.33
N ASN A 225 -13.42 11.05 -3.31
CA ASN A 225 -12.61 12.26 -3.13
C ASN A 225 -12.06 12.36 -1.70
N ASP A 226 -12.78 11.80 -0.72
CA ASP A 226 -12.31 11.66 0.66
C ASP A 226 -12.29 10.17 1.04
N ILE A 227 -11.08 9.66 1.27
CA ILE A 227 -10.83 8.25 1.60
C ILE A 227 -10.27 8.04 3.02
N ILE A 228 -10.20 9.10 3.84
CA ILE A 228 -10.04 8.96 5.28
C ILE A 228 -11.43 8.68 5.87
N THR A 229 -11.57 7.53 6.47
CA THR A 229 -12.86 7.11 7.09
C THR A 229 -12.90 7.39 8.56
#